data_dede3a002b6fb03daab67eea56a33276
#
_entry.id   dede3a002b6fb03daab67eea56a33276
#
_cell.length_a   1.000
_cell.length_b   1.000
_cell.length_c   1.000
_cell.angle_alpha   90.00
_cell.angle_beta   90.00
_cell.angle_gamma   90.00
#
_symmetry.space_group_name_H-M   'P 1'
#
loop_
_entity.id
_entity.type
_entity.pdbx_description
1 polymer ?
#
loop_
_entity_poly.entity_id
_entity_poly.type
_entity_poly.pdbx_seq_one_letter_code
_entity_poly.pdbx_strand_id
1 'polypeptide(L)'
;MNNQDVEELLRILEENKDRQVIVEGKRDKKVLCSLNFVNVITIKKGLYETAEELKEKEILLLTDFDSEGRQIAKKLNIFLQHLGYKIDRETRRKVGFMFNRLKIRKIEELRGVLNG
;
A
#
# COMPACT_ATOMS: atom_id res chain seq x y z
N MET A 1 -7.77 13.67 16.72
CA MET A 1 -7.06 13.41 15.48
C MET A 1 -7.07 14.65 14.61
N ASN A 2 -5.97 14.97 13.95
CA ASN A 2 -5.85 16.19 13.16
C ASN A 2 -6.54 16.00 11.80
N ASN A 3 -7.60 16.79 11.56
CA ASN A 3 -8.36 16.72 10.31
C ASN A 3 -7.50 17.03 9.08
N GLN A 4 -6.51 17.91 9.22
CA GLN A 4 -5.61 18.23 8.12
C GLN A 4 -4.75 17.03 7.73
N ASP A 5 -4.32 16.23 8.69
CA ASP A 5 -3.55 15.02 8.42
C ASP A 5 -4.41 13.96 7.72
N VAL A 6 -5.67 13.83 8.14
CA VAL A 6 -6.60 12.90 7.48
C VAL A 6 -6.84 13.34 6.05
N GLU A 7 -7.08 14.63 5.83
CA GLU A 7 -7.31 15.18 4.48
C GLU A 7 -6.09 14.98 3.58
N GLU A 8 -4.88 15.21 4.11
CA GLU A 8 -3.65 15.03 3.34
C GLU A 8 -3.47 13.57 2.96
N LEU A 9 -3.70 12.64 3.89
CA LEU A 9 -3.62 11.20 3.59
C LEU A 9 -4.62 10.83 2.50
N LEU A 10 -5.88 11.30 2.63
CA LEU A 10 -6.89 11.02 1.62
C LEU A 10 -6.50 11.56 0.25
N ARG A 11 -5.88 12.74 0.20
CA ARG A 11 -5.41 13.32 -1.05
C ARG A 11 -4.34 12.44 -1.70
N ILE A 12 -3.38 11.98 -0.91
CA ILE A 12 -2.32 11.10 -1.41
C ILE A 12 -2.93 9.80 -1.95
N LEU A 13 -3.86 9.20 -1.21
CA LEU A 13 -4.50 7.97 -1.63
C LEU A 13 -5.32 8.17 -2.91
N GLU A 14 -6.07 9.27 -2.98
CA GLU A 14 -6.87 9.58 -4.17
C GLU A 14 -6.01 9.74 -5.42
N GLU A 15 -4.85 10.39 -5.29
CA GLU A 15 -3.93 10.58 -6.40
C GLU A 15 -3.34 9.27 -6.92
N ASN A 16 -3.39 8.22 -6.11
CA ASN A 16 -2.76 6.93 -6.45
C ASN A 16 -3.74 5.79 -6.67
N LYS A 17 -5.04 6.06 -6.69
CA LYS A 17 -6.07 5.01 -6.75
C LYS A 17 -6.06 4.17 -8.01
N ASP A 18 -5.52 4.67 -9.09
CA ASP A 18 -5.48 3.95 -10.37
C ASP A 18 -4.19 3.15 -10.56
N ARG A 19 -3.31 3.20 -9.60
CA ARG A 19 -2.00 2.55 -9.71
C ARG A 19 -2.08 1.08 -9.30
N GLN A 20 -1.11 0.31 -9.81
CA GLN A 20 -0.97 -1.08 -9.38
C GLN A 20 -0.44 -1.11 -7.95
N VAL A 21 -1.17 -1.74 -7.05
CA VAL A 21 -0.83 -1.78 -5.62
C VAL A 21 -0.76 -3.21 -5.14
N ILE A 22 0.20 -3.51 -4.27
CA ILE A 22 0.30 -4.80 -3.59
C ILE A 22 0.07 -4.56 -2.09
N VAL A 23 -0.84 -5.33 -1.50
CA VAL A 23 -1.12 -5.33 -0.07
C VAL A 23 -0.92 -6.74 0.49
N GLU A 24 -0.91 -6.88 1.82
CA GLU A 24 -0.67 -8.18 2.43
C GLU A 24 -1.85 -9.15 2.33
N GLY A 25 -3.07 -8.68 2.57
CA GLY A 25 -4.20 -9.57 2.66
C GLY A 25 -5.51 -8.99 2.14
N LYS A 26 -6.54 -9.84 2.20
CA LYS A 26 -7.86 -9.52 1.65
C LYS A 26 -8.53 -8.34 2.34
N ARG A 27 -8.33 -8.20 3.65
CA ARG A 27 -8.93 -7.10 4.41
C ARG A 27 -8.34 -5.75 3.99
N ASP A 28 -7.04 -5.73 3.76
CA ASP A 28 -6.34 -4.53 3.27
C ASP A 28 -6.86 -4.16 1.89
N LYS A 29 -7.00 -5.15 1.02
CA LYS A 29 -7.55 -4.94 -0.32
C LYS A 29 -8.96 -4.36 -0.24
N LYS A 30 -9.81 -4.89 0.63
CA LYS A 30 -11.18 -4.37 0.79
C LYS A 30 -11.18 -2.90 1.19
N VAL A 31 -10.30 -2.52 2.12
CA VAL A 31 -10.20 -1.13 2.55
C VAL A 31 -9.83 -0.23 1.39
N LEU A 32 -8.79 -0.59 0.64
CA LEU A 32 -8.37 0.24 -0.50
C LEU A 32 -9.42 0.26 -1.61
N CYS A 33 -10.08 -0.86 -1.88
CA CYS A 33 -11.16 -0.89 -2.87
C CYS A 33 -12.32 0.01 -2.47
N SER A 34 -12.61 0.13 -1.18
CA SER A 34 -13.64 1.05 -0.69
C SER A 34 -13.24 2.51 -0.90
N LEU A 35 -11.95 2.77 -1.11
CA LEU A 35 -11.41 4.09 -1.42
C LEU A 35 -11.19 4.26 -2.93
N ASN A 36 -11.84 3.42 -3.72
CA ASN A 36 -11.83 3.45 -5.18
C ASN A 36 -10.52 3.04 -5.84
N PHE A 37 -9.66 2.32 -5.12
CA PHE A 37 -8.50 1.69 -5.74
C PHE A 37 -9.00 0.58 -6.66
N VAL A 38 -8.51 0.54 -7.89
CA VAL A 38 -9.02 -0.38 -8.91
C VAL A 38 -8.06 -1.50 -9.29
N ASN A 39 -6.82 -1.42 -8.86
CA ASN A 39 -5.80 -2.38 -9.30
C ASN A 39 -4.95 -2.86 -8.11
N VAL A 40 -5.62 -3.52 -7.17
CA VAL A 40 -4.99 -4.01 -5.93
C VAL A 40 -4.89 -5.53 -5.96
N ILE A 41 -3.70 -6.05 -5.71
CA ILE A 41 -3.53 -7.49 -5.52
C ILE A 41 -3.00 -7.78 -4.12
N THR A 42 -3.26 -8.99 -3.64
CA THR A 42 -2.71 -9.47 -2.37
C THR A 42 -1.51 -10.35 -2.63
N ILE A 43 -0.63 -10.46 -1.65
CA ILE A 43 0.54 -11.32 -1.72
C ILE A 43 0.09 -12.78 -1.76
N LYS A 44 0.68 -13.56 -2.67
CA LYS A 44 0.43 -15.00 -2.78
C LYS A 44 1.50 -15.77 -2.00
N LYS A 45 1.39 -17.11 -1.99
CA LYS A 45 2.34 -17.96 -1.30
C LYS A 45 3.77 -17.75 -1.76
N GLY A 46 3.96 -17.54 -3.07
CA GLY A 46 5.27 -17.35 -3.66
C GLY A 46 5.41 -15.96 -4.27
N LEU A 47 6.64 -15.48 -4.34
CA LEU A 47 6.92 -14.17 -4.93
C LEU A 47 6.64 -14.18 -6.43
N TYR A 48 6.96 -15.28 -7.12
CA TYR A 48 6.66 -15.39 -8.55
C TYR A 48 5.16 -15.38 -8.81
N GLU A 49 4.40 -16.09 -7.98
CA GLU A 49 2.94 -16.12 -8.11
C GLU A 49 2.33 -14.74 -7.93
N THR A 50 2.89 -13.96 -7.00
CA THR A 50 2.47 -12.57 -6.81
C THR A 50 2.77 -11.74 -8.05
N ALA A 51 3.98 -11.87 -8.59
CA ALA A 51 4.41 -11.12 -9.75
C ALA A 51 3.58 -11.43 -11.00
N GLU A 52 3.11 -12.67 -11.16
CA GLU A 52 2.30 -13.07 -12.30
C GLU A 52 0.98 -12.30 -12.40
N GLU A 53 0.48 -11.77 -11.30
CA GLU A 53 -0.77 -11.01 -11.30
C GLU A 53 -0.59 -9.53 -11.60
N LEU A 54 0.64 -9.07 -11.72
CA LEU A 54 0.91 -7.66 -11.98
C LEU A 54 0.62 -7.31 -13.43
N LYS A 55 -0.06 -6.19 -13.63
CA LYS A 55 -0.45 -5.70 -14.95
C LYS A 55 0.38 -4.49 -15.38
N GLU A 56 0.96 -3.77 -14.42
CA GLU A 56 1.72 -2.56 -14.67
C GLU A 56 3.19 -2.75 -14.34
N LYS A 57 4.04 -1.93 -14.92
CA LYS A 57 5.49 -1.98 -14.66
C LYS A 57 5.89 -1.18 -13.43
N GLU A 58 5.11 -0.20 -13.06
CA GLU A 58 5.36 0.61 -11.87
C GLU A 58 4.43 0.14 -10.75
N ILE A 59 5.01 -0.19 -9.61
CA ILE A 59 4.30 -0.84 -8.51
C ILE A 59 4.39 0.01 -7.24
N LEU A 60 3.26 0.16 -6.56
CA LEU A 60 3.19 0.79 -5.25
C LEU A 60 2.94 -0.30 -4.19
N LEU A 61 3.88 -0.43 -3.25
CA LEU A 61 3.76 -1.41 -2.17
C LEU A 61 3.09 -0.75 -0.98
N LEU A 62 1.90 -1.23 -0.62
CA LEU A 62 1.17 -0.76 0.56
C LEU A 62 0.95 -1.90 1.56
N THR A 63 2.03 -2.65 1.83
CA THR A 63 2.05 -3.55 2.99
C THR A 63 2.03 -2.68 4.25
N ASP A 64 1.67 -3.26 5.37
CA ASP A 64 1.59 -2.53 6.63
C ASP A 64 2.91 -1.82 6.97
N PHE A 65 2.83 -0.83 7.85
CA PHE A 65 3.98 -0.02 8.26
C PHE A 65 4.55 -0.46 9.61
N ASP A 66 4.14 -1.63 10.09
CA ASP A 66 4.77 -2.27 11.24
C ASP A 66 6.05 -2.97 10.79
N SER A 67 6.78 -3.57 11.73
CA SER A 67 8.04 -4.24 11.44
C SER A 67 7.91 -5.34 10.39
N GLU A 68 6.87 -6.17 10.51
CA GLU A 68 6.64 -7.26 9.56
C GLU A 68 6.33 -6.73 8.17
N GLY A 69 5.44 -5.74 8.08
CA GLY A 69 5.05 -5.15 6.81
C GLY A 69 6.21 -4.46 6.09
N ARG A 70 7.12 -3.85 6.86
CA ARG A 70 8.33 -3.24 6.30
C ARG A 70 9.28 -4.29 5.74
N GLN A 71 9.42 -5.42 6.41
CA GLN A 71 10.27 -6.51 5.93
C GLN A 71 9.72 -7.11 4.65
N ILE A 72 8.40 -7.29 4.59
CA ILE A 72 7.72 -7.79 3.39
C ILE A 72 7.94 -6.82 2.22
N ALA A 73 7.77 -5.53 2.46
CA ALA A 73 8.00 -4.52 1.42
C ALA A 73 9.44 -4.57 0.91
N LYS A 74 10.40 -4.74 1.80
CA LYS A 74 11.81 -4.83 1.42
C LYS A 74 12.08 -6.03 0.52
N LYS A 75 11.54 -7.18 0.88
CA LYS A 75 11.69 -8.40 0.07
C LYS A 75 11.06 -8.24 -1.29
N LEU A 76 9.83 -7.71 -1.34
CA LEU A 76 9.13 -7.49 -2.61
C LEU A 76 9.89 -6.48 -3.48
N ASN A 77 10.40 -5.42 -2.87
CA ASN A 77 11.16 -4.42 -3.60
C ASN A 77 12.37 -5.02 -4.31
N ILE A 78 13.16 -5.80 -3.58
CA ILE A 78 14.35 -6.46 -4.14
C ILE A 78 13.96 -7.42 -5.25
N PHE A 79 12.99 -8.28 -4.99
CA PHE A 79 12.55 -9.29 -5.93
C PHE A 79 11.97 -8.68 -7.21
N LEU A 80 11.06 -7.73 -7.08
CA LEU A 80 10.40 -7.15 -8.24
C LEU A 80 11.34 -6.28 -9.08
N GLN A 81 12.27 -5.58 -8.44
CA GLN A 81 13.29 -4.83 -9.19
C GLN A 81 14.15 -5.79 -10.00
N HIS A 82 14.48 -6.94 -9.43
CA HIS A 82 15.25 -7.96 -10.13
C HIS A 82 14.51 -8.45 -11.39
N LEU A 83 13.19 -8.50 -11.34
CA LEU A 83 12.36 -8.87 -12.49
C LEU A 83 12.10 -7.71 -13.46
N GLY A 84 12.64 -6.52 -13.19
CA GLY A 84 12.49 -5.38 -14.08
C GLY A 84 11.34 -4.44 -13.76
N TYR A 85 10.65 -4.64 -12.63
CA TYR A 85 9.60 -3.72 -12.21
C TYR A 85 10.21 -2.49 -11.56
N LYS A 86 9.50 -1.38 -11.67
CA LYS A 86 9.88 -0.13 -10.99
C LYS A 86 9.02 0.00 -9.74
N ILE A 87 9.67 0.16 -8.60
CA ILE A 87 8.97 0.28 -7.32
C ILE A 87 8.93 1.74 -6.89
N ASP A 88 7.73 2.26 -6.63
CA ASP A 88 7.54 3.63 -6.16
C ASP A 88 7.72 3.70 -4.64
N ARG A 89 8.96 3.85 -4.22
CA ARG A 89 9.30 3.93 -2.80
C ARG A 89 8.95 5.28 -2.20
N GLU A 90 8.92 6.31 -3.02
CA GLU A 90 8.62 7.66 -2.55
C GLU A 90 7.17 7.80 -2.08
N THR A 91 6.22 7.30 -2.87
CA THR A 91 4.80 7.35 -2.47
C THR A 91 4.58 6.52 -1.20
N ARG A 92 5.19 5.32 -1.12
CA ARG A 92 5.10 4.52 0.10
C ARG A 92 5.61 5.31 1.31
N ARG A 93 6.73 6.00 1.16
CA ARG A 93 7.31 6.79 2.24
C ARG A 93 6.35 7.90 2.68
N LYS A 94 5.71 8.58 1.72
CA LYS A 94 4.74 9.63 2.03
C LYS A 94 3.55 9.08 2.81
N VAL A 95 3.01 7.95 2.37
CA VAL A 95 1.90 7.30 3.07
C VAL A 95 2.33 6.89 4.47
N GLY A 96 3.52 6.30 4.60
CA GLY A 96 4.06 5.91 5.91
C GLY A 96 4.25 7.07 6.85
N PHE A 97 4.69 8.21 6.33
CA PHE A 97 4.82 9.43 7.11
C PHE A 97 3.46 9.87 7.69
N MET A 98 2.42 9.84 6.86
CA MET A 98 1.07 10.20 7.30
C MET A 98 0.51 9.20 8.29
N PHE A 99 0.78 7.90 8.07
CA PHE A 99 0.39 6.86 9.03
C PHE A 99 1.02 7.14 10.40
N ASN A 100 2.29 7.50 10.42
CA ASN A 100 2.97 7.81 11.66
C ASN A 100 2.34 9.02 12.37
N ARG A 101 2.01 10.06 11.63
CA ARG A 101 1.34 11.24 12.19
C ARG A 101 -0.03 10.91 12.78
N LEU A 102 -0.74 9.99 12.14
CA LEU A 102 -2.07 9.55 12.59
C LEU A 102 -2.00 8.41 13.61
N LYS A 103 -0.78 7.97 13.95
CA LYS A 103 -0.53 6.89 14.93
C LYS A 103 -1.18 5.57 14.54
N ILE A 104 -1.18 5.27 13.27
CA ILE A 104 -1.61 3.96 12.75
C ILE A 104 -0.46 3.30 12.02
N ARG A 105 -0.49 1.98 11.88
CA ARG A 105 0.55 1.20 11.21
C ARG A 105 0.01 0.22 10.19
N LYS A 106 -1.26 -0.14 10.29
CA LYS A 106 -1.87 -1.14 9.42
C LYS A 106 -2.88 -0.51 8.48
N ILE A 107 -2.93 -1.04 7.27
CA ILE A 107 -3.90 -0.57 6.27
C ILE A 107 -5.33 -0.69 6.78
N GLU A 108 -5.65 -1.77 7.50
CA GLU A 108 -6.98 -1.97 8.08
C GLU A 108 -7.41 -0.83 9.00
N GLU A 109 -6.45 -0.18 9.65
CA GLU A 109 -6.74 0.91 10.59
C GLU A 109 -7.27 2.16 9.89
N LEU A 110 -7.14 2.24 8.56
CA LEU A 110 -7.71 3.35 7.80
C LEU A 110 -9.22 3.47 8.01
N ARG A 111 -9.92 2.37 8.23
CA ARG A 111 -11.36 2.41 8.47
C ARG A 111 -11.72 3.29 9.66
N GLY A 112 -11.01 3.11 10.77
CA GLY A 112 -11.25 3.88 11.97
C GLY A 112 -10.92 5.37 11.79
N VAL A 113 -9.88 5.65 11.04
CA VAL A 113 -9.43 7.02 10.77
C VAL A 113 -10.43 7.76 9.87
N LEU A 114 -10.92 7.07 8.81
CA LEU A 114 -11.77 7.70 7.81
C LEU A 114 -13.23 7.77 8.21
N ASN A 115 -13.67 6.90 9.12
CA ASN A 115 -15.06 6.86 9.59
C ASN A 115 -15.25 7.52 10.94
N GLY A 116 -14.16 7.88 11.58
CA GLY A 116 -14.19 8.54 12.88
C GLY A 116 -14.15 10.03 12.72
#